data_9a7bf132be07e3fd6a3aec686af5170e
#
_entry.id   9a7bf132be07e3fd6a3aec686af5170e
#
_cell.length_a   1.000
_cell.length_b   1.000
_cell.length_c   1.000
_cell.angle_alpha   90.00
_cell.angle_beta   90.00
_cell.angle_gamma   90.00
#
_symmetry.space_group_name_H-M   'P 1'
#
loop_
_entity.id
_entity.type
_entity.pdbx_description
1 polymer ?
#
loop_
_entity_poly.entity_id
_entity_poly.type
_entity_poly.pdbx_seq_one_letter_code
_entity_poly.pdbx_strand_id
1 'polypeptide(L)'
;MHHPHADPVPGALAGHCVPDRGWFARLAARPLLMCGFRPFFLATAVYGVLVVLAWTGFLGAGLALPRVAGGPFVWHAHELMFGFGLAAVAGFVLTAVPEFTATPAFAPRLVLRLALLWLAARVAYWLSGSLAALADVGAIGHLPAALLNAG
;
A
#
# COMPACT_ATOMS: atom_id res chain seq x y z
N MET A 1 21.81 -20.61 -54.68
CA MET A 1 21.63 -20.83 -53.25
C MET A 1 20.88 -19.63 -52.67
N HIS A 2 19.57 -19.83 -52.41
CA HIS A 2 18.67 -18.76 -51.93
C HIS A 2 18.59 -18.92 -50.41
N HIS A 3 19.16 -17.99 -49.65
CA HIS A 3 18.97 -17.93 -48.22
C HIS A 3 17.55 -17.39 -47.93
N PRO A 4 16.70 -18.13 -47.23
CA PRO A 4 15.43 -17.58 -46.76
C PRO A 4 15.73 -16.51 -45.73
N HIS A 5 15.29 -15.27 -45.99
CA HIS A 5 15.16 -14.22 -44.97
C HIS A 5 14.21 -14.75 -43.91
N ALA A 6 14.71 -14.94 -42.70
CA ALA A 6 13.87 -15.14 -41.56
C ALA A 6 13.19 -13.81 -41.25
N ASP A 7 11.88 -13.75 -41.48
CA ASP A 7 11.07 -12.62 -41.05
C ASP A 7 11.22 -12.43 -39.53
N PRO A 8 11.38 -11.20 -39.03
CA PRO A 8 11.42 -10.95 -37.59
C PRO A 8 10.08 -11.36 -36.97
N VAL A 9 10.13 -12.24 -35.98
CA VAL A 9 8.97 -12.68 -35.22
C VAL A 9 8.28 -11.44 -34.65
N PRO A 10 7.05 -11.09 -35.08
CA PRO A 10 6.31 -9.97 -34.48
C PRO A 10 5.77 -10.46 -33.14
N GLY A 11 6.34 -10.01 -32.05
CA GLY A 11 5.79 -10.35 -30.75
C GLY A 11 6.76 -10.36 -29.58
N ALA A 12 7.92 -9.72 -29.70
CA ALA A 12 8.73 -9.46 -28.52
C ALA A 12 8.02 -8.38 -27.66
N LEU A 13 7.19 -8.86 -26.77
CA LEU A 13 6.98 -8.42 -25.36
C LEU A 13 7.04 -6.90 -25.10
N ALA A 14 6.32 -6.11 -25.89
CA ALA A 14 5.80 -4.85 -25.37
C ALA A 14 4.59 -5.24 -24.52
N GLY A 15 4.72 -5.20 -23.19
CA GLY A 15 3.62 -5.43 -22.26
C GLY A 15 2.48 -4.46 -22.57
N HIS A 16 1.50 -4.92 -23.34
CA HIS A 16 0.34 -4.13 -23.70
C HIS A 16 -0.58 -4.05 -22.49
N CYS A 17 -0.46 -2.95 -21.75
CA CYS A 17 -1.46 -2.57 -20.75
C CYS A 17 -2.75 -2.20 -21.48
N VAL A 18 -3.76 -3.07 -21.46
CA VAL A 18 -5.06 -2.85 -22.11
C VAL A 18 -5.88 -1.82 -21.33
N PRO A 19 -6.34 -0.71 -21.93
CA PRO A 19 -7.17 0.28 -21.27
C PRO A 19 -8.62 -0.21 -21.12
N ASP A 20 -9.18 0.00 -19.95
CA ASP A 20 -10.53 -0.41 -19.60
C ASP A 20 -11.49 0.79 -19.40
N ARG A 21 -12.78 0.61 -19.69
CA ARG A 21 -13.79 1.68 -19.79
C ARG A 21 -14.54 1.87 -18.47
N GLY A 22 -14.38 3.04 -17.82
CA GLY A 22 -15.08 3.44 -16.60
C GLY A 22 -14.28 4.49 -15.83
N TRP A 23 -14.80 5.03 -14.69
CA TRP A 23 -14.04 5.98 -13.87
C TRP A 23 -12.78 5.33 -13.26
N PHE A 24 -12.85 4.06 -12.87
CA PHE A 24 -11.69 3.25 -12.52
C PHE A 24 -10.72 3.10 -13.69
N ALA A 25 -11.22 3.04 -14.92
CA ALA A 25 -10.39 2.96 -16.10
C ALA A 25 -9.65 4.26 -16.39
N ARG A 26 -10.26 5.40 -16.10
CA ARG A 26 -9.59 6.72 -16.22
C ARG A 26 -8.49 6.89 -15.17
N LEU A 27 -8.67 6.35 -13.96
CA LEU A 27 -7.61 6.28 -12.95
C LEU A 27 -6.53 5.29 -13.34
N ALA A 28 -6.92 4.10 -13.81
CA ALA A 28 -6.01 3.03 -14.24
C ALA A 28 -5.25 3.39 -15.55
N ALA A 29 -5.81 4.24 -16.40
CA ALA A 29 -5.16 4.76 -17.62
C ALA A 29 -4.13 5.87 -17.34
N ARG A 30 -3.93 6.28 -16.08
CA ARG A 30 -2.85 7.19 -15.74
C ARG A 30 -1.50 6.49 -15.95
N PRO A 31 -0.47 7.19 -16.48
CA PRO A 31 0.84 6.59 -16.78
C PRO A 31 1.51 5.94 -15.56
N LEU A 32 1.13 6.32 -14.34
CA LEU A 32 1.59 5.71 -13.09
C LEU A 32 1.05 4.28 -12.86
N LEU A 33 -0.13 3.96 -13.40
CA LEU A 33 -0.80 2.66 -13.20
C LEU A 33 -0.69 1.74 -14.42
N MET A 34 -0.16 2.24 -15.54
CA MET A 34 0.01 1.45 -16.77
C MET A 34 1.08 0.35 -16.63
N CYS A 35 2.04 0.51 -15.71
CA CYS A 35 3.02 -0.52 -15.38
C CYS A 35 2.87 -0.87 -13.89
N GLY A 36 2.66 -2.14 -13.60
CA GLY A 36 2.32 -2.65 -12.27
C GLY A 36 3.25 -2.24 -11.12
N PHE A 37 4.51 -1.96 -11.41
CA PHE A 37 5.50 -1.59 -10.40
C PHE A 37 5.48 -0.10 -10.00
N ARG A 38 5.11 0.81 -10.93
CA ARG A 38 5.25 2.26 -10.72
C ARG A 38 4.54 2.79 -9.47
N PRO A 39 3.27 2.43 -9.20
CA PRO A 39 2.58 2.94 -8.02
C PRO A 39 3.22 2.45 -6.71
N PHE A 40 3.70 1.22 -6.67
CA PHE A 40 4.33 0.67 -5.48
C PHE A 40 5.73 1.21 -5.23
N PHE A 41 6.55 1.41 -6.26
CA PHE A 41 7.85 2.06 -6.10
C PHE A 41 7.71 3.53 -5.66
N LEU A 42 6.75 4.25 -6.23
CA LEU A 42 6.45 5.61 -5.79
C LEU A 42 5.94 5.61 -4.34
N ALA A 43 5.00 4.70 -4.00
CA ALA A 43 4.50 4.54 -2.64
C ALA A 43 5.64 4.22 -1.66
N THR A 44 6.54 3.30 -2.01
CA THR A 44 7.72 2.96 -1.21
C THR A 44 8.61 4.18 -0.96
N ALA A 45 8.93 4.94 -2.01
CA ALA A 45 9.81 6.11 -1.89
C ALA A 45 9.17 7.20 -1.02
N VAL A 46 7.93 7.58 -1.32
CA VAL A 46 7.20 8.62 -0.57
C VAL A 46 6.97 8.18 0.87
N TYR A 47 6.50 6.94 1.06
CA TYR A 47 6.20 6.42 2.38
C TYR A 47 7.45 6.26 3.25
N GLY A 48 8.56 5.80 2.68
CA GLY A 48 9.84 5.71 3.38
C GLY A 48 10.31 7.06 3.90
N VAL A 49 10.23 8.11 3.05
CA VAL A 49 10.54 9.48 3.47
C VAL A 49 9.62 9.94 4.60
N LEU A 50 8.30 9.72 4.48
CA LEU A 50 7.34 10.12 5.51
C LEU A 50 7.59 9.43 6.86
N VAL A 51 7.85 8.12 6.86
CA VAL A 51 8.14 7.36 8.10
C VAL A 51 9.43 7.83 8.76
N VAL A 52 10.48 8.07 7.96
CA VAL A 52 11.76 8.58 8.49
C VAL A 52 11.61 9.99 9.05
N LEU A 53 10.91 10.89 8.35
CA LEU A 53 10.64 12.24 8.85
C LEU A 53 9.78 12.24 10.12
N ALA A 54 8.74 11.40 10.19
CA ALA A 54 7.94 11.25 11.39
C ALA A 54 8.77 10.74 12.58
N TRP A 55 9.63 9.74 12.32
CA TRP A 55 10.49 9.17 13.36
C TRP A 55 11.55 10.14 13.86
N THR A 56 12.25 10.81 12.95
CA THR A 56 13.26 11.84 13.32
C THR A 56 12.61 13.03 14.01
N GLY A 57 11.41 13.44 13.57
CA GLY A 57 10.64 14.47 14.24
C GLY A 57 10.19 14.07 15.65
N PHE A 58 9.81 12.81 15.86
CA PHE A 58 9.53 12.27 17.18
C PHE A 58 10.76 12.33 18.10
N LEU A 59 11.91 11.85 17.63
CA LEU A 59 13.15 11.81 18.44
C LEU A 59 13.76 13.19 18.71
N GLY A 60 13.74 14.07 17.69
CA GLY A 60 14.43 15.36 17.76
C GLY A 60 13.57 16.55 18.17
N ALA A 61 12.29 16.53 17.79
CA ALA A 61 11.37 17.65 18.02
C ALA A 61 10.16 17.29 18.90
N GLY A 62 10.08 16.06 19.42
CA GLY A 62 8.97 15.62 20.29
C GLY A 62 7.61 15.55 19.55
N LEU A 63 7.62 15.37 18.22
CA LEU A 63 6.37 15.24 17.47
C LEU A 63 5.58 14.01 17.94
N ALA A 64 4.27 14.17 18.11
CA ALA A 64 3.41 13.06 18.47
C ALA A 64 3.24 12.09 17.29
N LEU A 65 3.52 10.81 17.52
CA LEU A 65 3.23 9.73 16.58
C LEU A 65 1.80 9.18 16.80
N PRO A 66 1.24 8.47 15.80
CA PRO A 66 -0.03 7.78 15.98
C PRO A 66 -0.02 6.85 17.18
N ARG A 67 -1.09 6.90 17.98
CA ARG A 67 -1.23 6.02 19.14
C ARG A 67 -1.58 4.62 18.67
N VAL A 68 -0.69 3.67 18.93
CA VAL A 68 -0.90 2.26 18.63
C VAL A 68 -0.53 1.40 19.83
N ALA A 69 -1.07 0.20 19.89
CA ALA A 69 -0.67 -0.76 20.91
C ALA A 69 0.83 -1.05 20.82
N GLY A 70 1.55 -0.98 21.94
CA GLY A 70 3.01 -1.19 21.98
C GLY A 70 3.85 0.08 21.81
N GLY A 71 3.23 1.23 21.54
CA GLY A 71 3.90 2.54 21.55
C GLY A 71 4.72 2.87 20.30
N PRO A 72 5.55 3.95 20.36
CA PRO A 72 6.22 4.53 19.20
C PRO A 72 7.18 3.58 18.50
N PHE A 73 7.92 2.77 19.25
CA PHE A 73 8.88 1.83 18.67
C PHE A 73 8.19 0.71 17.87
N VAL A 74 7.07 0.21 18.38
CA VAL A 74 6.26 -0.79 17.67
C VAL A 74 5.64 -0.17 16.43
N TRP A 75 5.13 1.08 16.51
CA TRP A 75 4.67 1.82 15.35
C TRP A 75 5.77 1.93 14.28
N HIS A 76 6.97 2.36 14.65
CA HIS A 76 8.07 2.54 13.71
C HIS A 76 8.47 1.22 13.04
N ALA A 77 8.66 0.16 13.80
CA ALA A 77 9.00 -1.16 13.27
C ALA A 77 7.91 -1.70 12.33
N HIS A 78 6.65 -1.56 12.72
CA HIS A 78 5.51 -1.99 11.91
C HIS A 78 5.44 -1.22 10.58
N GLU A 79 5.64 0.10 10.60
CA GLU A 79 5.59 0.92 9.40
C GLU A 79 6.79 0.68 8.46
N LEU A 80 7.96 0.36 8.99
CA LEU A 80 9.09 -0.05 8.16
C LEU A 80 8.84 -1.40 7.48
N MET A 81 8.24 -2.37 8.18
CA MET A 81 8.00 -3.69 7.61
C MET A 81 6.78 -3.71 6.69
N PHE A 82 5.63 -3.25 7.18
CA PHE A 82 4.35 -3.39 6.48
C PHE A 82 3.96 -2.15 5.66
N GLY A 83 4.49 -1.00 5.98
CA GLY A 83 4.34 0.22 5.19
C GLY A 83 5.35 0.24 4.04
N PHE A 84 6.60 0.46 4.36
CA PHE A 84 7.69 0.60 3.40
C PHE A 84 8.07 -0.74 2.75
N GLY A 85 8.43 -1.75 3.53
CA GLY A 85 8.96 -3.02 3.04
C GLY A 85 7.94 -3.80 2.20
N LEU A 86 6.69 -3.90 2.65
CA LEU A 86 5.64 -4.59 1.90
C LEU A 86 5.34 -3.90 0.55
N ALA A 87 5.34 -2.57 0.49
CA ALA A 87 5.17 -1.85 -0.76
C ALA A 87 6.33 -2.12 -1.74
N ALA A 88 7.57 -2.15 -1.24
CA ALA A 88 8.75 -2.48 -2.04
C ALA A 88 8.67 -3.89 -2.61
N VAL A 89 8.34 -4.88 -1.77
CA VAL A 89 8.18 -6.28 -2.17
C VAL A 89 7.03 -6.44 -3.18
N ALA A 90 5.88 -5.80 -2.95
CA ALA A 90 4.76 -5.84 -3.87
C ALA A 90 5.12 -5.27 -5.25
N GLY A 91 5.81 -4.13 -5.30
CA GLY A 91 6.31 -3.53 -6.55
C GLY A 91 7.27 -4.45 -7.28
N PHE A 92 8.20 -5.07 -6.55
CA PHE A 92 9.13 -6.03 -7.11
C PHE A 92 8.43 -7.27 -7.67
N VAL A 93 7.56 -7.92 -6.89
CA VAL A 93 6.84 -9.13 -7.31
C VAL A 93 5.96 -8.88 -8.52
N LEU A 94 5.23 -7.77 -8.55
CA LEU A 94 4.37 -7.40 -9.69
C LEU A 94 5.15 -7.18 -10.99
N THR A 95 6.45 -6.93 -10.90
CA THR A 95 7.34 -6.82 -12.08
C THR A 95 8.03 -8.16 -12.38
N ALA A 96 8.61 -8.76 -11.36
CA ALA A 96 9.46 -9.93 -11.51
C ALA A 96 8.69 -11.17 -11.97
N VAL A 97 7.47 -11.39 -11.44
CA VAL A 97 6.69 -12.59 -11.80
C VAL A 97 6.37 -12.64 -13.30
N PRO A 98 5.78 -11.62 -13.93
CA PRO A 98 5.55 -11.63 -15.37
C PRO A 98 6.84 -11.81 -16.20
N GLU A 99 7.92 -11.15 -15.80
CA GLU A 99 9.21 -11.24 -16.50
C GLU A 99 9.81 -12.66 -16.45
N PHE A 100 9.86 -13.27 -15.26
CA PHE A 100 10.46 -14.59 -15.10
C PHE A 100 9.59 -15.74 -15.63
N THR A 101 8.28 -15.56 -15.66
CA THR A 101 7.35 -16.58 -16.14
C THR A 101 6.92 -16.39 -17.59
N ALA A 102 7.40 -15.33 -18.25
CA ALA A 102 6.98 -14.93 -19.59
C ALA A 102 5.44 -14.84 -19.73
N THR A 103 4.77 -14.42 -18.67
CA THR A 103 3.31 -14.23 -18.65
C THR A 103 2.94 -12.77 -18.88
N PRO A 104 1.70 -12.48 -19.30
CA PRO A 104 1.23 -11.11 -19.44
C PRO A 104 1.33 -10.33 -18.13
N ALA A 105 1.63 -9.04 -18.20
CA ALA A 105 1.65 -8.15 -17.05
C ALA A 105 0.30 -8.13 -16.33
N PHE A 106 0.33 -7.93 -15.02
CA PHE A 106 -0.89 -7.85 -14.20
C PHE A 106 -1.81 -6.72 -14.65
N ALA A 107 -3.11 -6.99 -14.64
CA ALA A 107 -4.11 -6.01 -15.03
C ALA A 107 -4.02 -4.75 -14.14
N PRO A 108 -4.09 -3.52 -14.69
CA PRO A 108 -4.00 -2.28 -13.92
C PRO A 108 -5.04 -2.17 -12.78
N ARG A 109 -6.21 -2.79 -12.95
CA ARG A 109 -7.24 -2.87 -11.91
C ARG A 109 -6.78 -3.65 -10.69
N LEU A 110 -6.05 -4.75 -10.89
CA LEU A 110 -5.50 -5.55 -9.79
C LEU A 110 -4.46 -4.73 -9.03
N VAL A 111 -3.55 -4.09 -9.75
CA VAL A 111 -2.52 -3.23 -9.17
C VAL A 111 -3.14 -2.10 -8.34
N LEU A 112 -4.16 -1.43 -8.89
CA LEU A 112 -4.88 -0.38 -8.18
C LEU A 112 -5.57 -0.91 -6.91
N ARG A 113 -6.25 -2.06 -6.98
CA ARG A 113 -6.88 -2.69 -5.80
C ARG A 113 -5.88 -3.02 -4.71
N LEU A 114 -4.73 -3.58 -5.07
CA LEU A 114 -3.67 -3.89 -4.13
C LEU A 114 -3.09 -2.62 -3.48
N ALA A 115 -2.87 -1.56 -4.27
CA ALA A 115 -2.40 -0.28 -3.75
C ALA A 115 -3.42 0.37 -2.80
N LEU A 116 -4.71 0.33 -3.14
CA LEU A 116 -5.78 0.83 -2.28
C LEU A 116 -5.93 0.01 -1.00
N LEU A 117 -5.82 -1.32 -1.08
CA LEU A 117 -5.84 -2.20 0.08
C LEU A 117 -4.66 -1.93 1.01
N TRP A 118 -3.46 -1.77 0.46
CA TRP A 118 -2.28 -1.40 1.22
C TRP A 118 -2.48 -0.05 1.93
N LEU A 119 -2.97 0.97 1.21
CA LEU A 119 -3.23 2.28 1.78
C LEU A 119 -4.31 2.22 2.88
N ALA A 120 -5.40 1.51 2.65
CA ALA A 120 -6.47 1.33 3.63
C ALA A 120 -5.95 0.66 4.92
N ALA A 121 -5.09 -0.36 4.78
CA ALA A 121 -4.45 -1.00 5.92
C ALA A 121 -3.55 -0.03 6.71
N ARG A 122 -2.84 0.90 6.05
CA ARG A 122 -2.05 1.93 6.74
C ARG A 122 -2.94 2.89 7.52
N VAL A 123 -3.98 3.41 6.86
CA VAL A 123 -4.94 4.30 7.53
C VAL A 123 -5.60 3.60 8.72
N ALA A 124 -6.07 2.37 8.56
CA ALA A 124 -6.68 1.60 9.63
C ALA A 124 -5.73 1.40 10.83
N TYR A 125 -4.46 1.08 10.56
CA TYR A 125 -3.47 0.92 11.62
C TYR A 125 -3.18 2.24 12.36
N TRP A 126 -3.05 3.34 11.64
CA TRP A 126 -2.82 4.66 12.26
C TRP A 126 -4.00 5.13 13.11
N LEU A 127 -5.21 4.75 12.73
CA LEU A 127 -6.45 5.09 13.47
C LEU A 127 -6.75 4.11 14.60
N SER A 128 -6.11 2.94 14.66
CA SER A 128 -6.45 1.86 15.60
C SER A 128 -6.43 2.31 17.06
N GLY A 129 -5.40 3.05 17.46
CA GLY A 129 -5.30 3.55 18.82
C GLY A 129 -6.33 4.63 19.17
N SER A 130 -6.72 5.46 18.21
CA SER A 130 -7.76 6.47 18.40
C SER A 130 -9.14 5.81 18.51
N LEU A 131 -9.40 4.80 17.69
CA LEU A 131 -10.64 4.03 17.73
C LEU A 131 -10.78 3.22 19.03
N ALA A 132 -9.68 2.61 19.50
CA ALA A 132 -9.67 1.93 20.80
C ALA A 132 -9.97 2.89 21.95
N ALA A 133 -9.35 4.06 21.97
CA ALA A 133 -9.60 5.09 22.99
C ALA A 133 -11.06 5.58 22.98
N LEU A 134 -11.68 5.72 21.81
CA LEU A 134 -13.10 6.10 21.72
C LEU A 134 -14.01 4.98 22.20
N ALA A 135 -13.68 3.72 21.94
CA ALA A 135 -14.43 2.56 22.43
C ALA A 135 -14.36 2.47 23.96
N ASP A 136 -13.18 2.71 24.56
CA ASP A 136 -12.99 2.72 26.00
C ASP A 136 -13.81 3.83 26.69
N VAL A 137 -13.83 5.05 26.10
CA VAL A 137 -14.67 6.16 26.62
C VAL A 137 -16.15 5.80 26.54
N GLY A 138 -16.60 5.17 25.46
CA GLY A 138 -17.96 4.67 25.32
C GLY A 138 -18.32 3.61 26.36
N ALA A 139 -17.41 2.69 26.64
CA ALA A 139 -17.60 1.66 27.67
C ALA A 139 -17.68 2.24 29.09
N ILE A 140 -16.84 3.23 29.43
CA ILE A 140 -16.85 3.92 30.72
C ILE A 140 -18.15 4.73 30.89
N GLY A 141 -18.67 5.32 29.81
CA GLY A 141 -19.93 6.08 29.85
C GLY A 141 -21.17 5.24 30.21
N HIS A 142 -21.11 3.92 30.03
CA HIS A 142 -22.19 3.00 30.45
C HIS A 142 -22.05 2.42 31.86
N LEU A 143 -20.86 2.51 32.45
CA LEU A 143 -20.60 2.01 33.83
C LEU A 143 -21.44 2.67 34.92
N PRO A 144 -21.62 4.01 34.98
CA PRO A 144 -22.40 4.63 36.03
C PRO A 144 -23.89 4.24 36.02
N ALA A 145 -24.45 3.98 34.80
CA ALA A 145 -25.84 3.53 34.70
C ALA A 145 -26.04 2.09 35.23
N ALA A 146 -25.04 1.20 34.99
CA ALA A 146 -25.07 -0.17 35.50
C ALA A 146 -24.93 -0.23 37.03
N LEU A 147 -24.12 0.66 37.63
CA LEU A 147 -23.95 0.74 39.08
C LEU A 147 -25.16 1.34 39.79
N LEU A 148 -25.90 2.25 39.15
CA LEU A 148 -27.13 2.84 39.70
C LEU A 148 -28.32 1.88 39.67
N ASN A 149 -28.30 0.88 38.78
CA ASN A 149 -29.37 -0.12 38.66
C ASN A 149 -29.12 -1.41 39.47
N ALA A 150 -28.01 -1.50 40.20
CA ALA A 150 -27.61 -2.66 41.01
C ALA A 150 -27.94 -2.50 42.52
N GLY A 151 -28.75 -1.47 42.90
CA GLY A 151 -29.17 -1.20 44.25
C GLY A 151 -30.63 -1.59 44.51
#